data_5b6a731e0c85a262ff88b63ef24043d8
#
_entry.id   5b6a731e0c85a262ff88b63ef24043d8
#
_cell.length_a   1.000
_cell.length_b   1.000
_cell.length_c   1.000
_cell.angle_alpha   90.00
_cell.angle_beta   90.00
_cell.angle_gamma   90.00
#
_symmetry.space_group_name_H-M   'P 1'
#
loop_
_entity.id
_entity.type
_entity.pdbx_description
1 polymer ?
#
loop_
_entity_poly.entity_id
_entity_poly.type
_entity_poly.pdbx_seq_one_letter_code
_entity_poly.pdbx_strand_id
1 'polypeptide(L)'
;QLEEAFDSKILAYITSDRPNMSAQIAPDVIDYFIDHLDKIGPCNKISLVLYTRGGDTSAARNIVNLLRMYCDTLQVIVPHKAHSSGTIISLGANEVVMTKQATLGPIDPSLHTALNPQVPDGSLFPVSVEAVKGYLEFAKNELSITDNASLASIFEKLSDFVHPLVLGEVYRSKAQIQMMAEQLIQNQVADPDKKRKIIAFLCSESGSHDYTINRREAQNELGLNVKKPSPEQYELIKKLYDDI
;
A
#
# COMPACT_ATOMS: atom_id res chain seq x y z
N GLN A 1 1.55 -5.22 28.18
CA GLN A 1 1.28 -3.76 28.15
C GLN A 1 0.54 -3.33 26.87
N LEU A 2 1.09 -3.59 25.65
CA LEU A 2 0.37 -3.26 24.40
C LEU A 2 -0.91 -4.08 24.26
N GLU A 3 -0.89 -5.38 24.55
CA GLU A 3 -2.10 -6.22 24.51
C GLU A 3 -3.19 -5.72 25.48
N GLU A 4 -2.81 -5.27 26.65
CA GLU A 4 -3.74 -4.69 27.64
C GLU A 4 -4.28 -3.33 27.15
N ALA A 5 -3.40 -2.45 26.66
CA ALA A 5 -3.78 -1.10 26.21
C ALA A 5 -4.69 -1.10 24.97
N PHE A 6 -4.63 -2.13 24.15
CA PHE A 6 -5.44 -2.28 22.93
C PHE A 6 -6.54 -3.34 23.05
N ASP A 7 -6.61 -4.06 24.18
CA ASP A 7 -7.51 -5.19 24.38
C ASP A 7 -7.49 -6.14 23.16
N SER A 8 -6.29 -6.60 22.80
CA SER A 8 -6.06 -7.39 21.59
C SER A 8 -4.79 -8.22 21.66
N LYS A 9 -4.69 -9.25 20.83
CA LYS A 9 -3.41 -9.91 20.58
C LYS A 9 -2.55 -9.05 19.67
N ILE A 10 -1.27 -8.90 20.01
CA ILE A 10 -0.33 -8.05 19.27
C ILE A 10 0.60 -8.91 18.41
N LEU A 11 0.66 -8.58 17.13
CA LEU A 11 1.71 -9.01 16.21
C LEU A 11 2.48 -7.79 15.74
N ALA A 12 3.79 -7.91 15.55
CA ALA A 12 4.63 -6.87 14.96
C ALA A 12 5.20 -7.35 13.63
N TYR A 13 4.96 -6.60 12.57
CA TYR A 13 5.57 -6.82 11.27
C TYR A 13 6.32 -5.56 10.83
N ILE A 14 7.62 -5.68 10.76
CA ILE A 14 8.54 -4.58 10.57
C ILE A 14 9.49 -4.94 9.47
N THR A 15 9.50 -4.14 8.38
CA THR A 15 10.49 -4.24 7.32
C THR A 15 11.50 -3.10 7.47
N SER A 16 12.78 -3.41 7.41
CA SER A 16 13.83 -2.39 7.55
C SER A 16 13.97 -1.56 6.27
N ASP A 17 14.21 -0.26 6.43
CA ASP A 17 14.59 0.65 5.35
C ASP A 17 15.99 1.26 5.55
N ARG A 18 16.77 0.66 6.46
CA ARG A 18 18.16 1.06 6.72
C ARG A 18 19.06 0.71 5.52
N PRO A 19 20.03 1.54 5.17
CA PRO A 19 21.00 1.22 4.12
C PRO A 19 21.64 -0.16 4.32
N ASN A 20 21.68 -0.97 3.28
CA ASN A 20 22.21 -2.35 3.26
C ASN A 20 21.44 -3.37 4.12
N MET A 21 20.34 -2.98 4.72
CA MET A 21 19.46 -3.85 5.51
C MET A 21 17.99 -3.67 5.13
N SER A 22 17.71 -3.18 3.92
CA SER A 22 16.35 -2.98 3.46
C SER A 22 15.64 -4.30 3.24
N ALA A 23 14.41 -4.39 3.74
CA ALA A 23 13.50 -5.50 3.51
C ALA A 23 12.17 -4.98 3.01
N GLN A 24 11.41 -5.83 2.33
CA GLN A 24 10.10 -5.52 1.79
C GLN A 24 9.10 -6.60 2.18
N ILE A 25 7.81 -6.28 2.07
CA ILE A 25 6.76 -7.30 2.18
C ILE A 25 6.96 -8.30 1.05
N ALA A 26 7.09 -9.58 1.40
CA ALA A 26 7.33 -10.66 0.45
C ALA A 26 6.60 -11.96 0.89
N PRO A 27 6.39 -12.92 -0.03
CA PRO A 27 5.64 -14.15 0.29
C PRO A 27 6.28 -15.04 1.36
N ASP A 28 7.59 -14.96 1.56
CA ASP A 28 8.37 -15.78 2.51
C ASP A 28 7.98 -15.55 3.98
N VAL A 29 7.30 -14.44 4.29
CA VAL A 29 6.85 -14.14 5.67
C VAL A 29 5.61 -14.92 6.09
N ILE A 30 4.87 -15.52 5.15
CA ILE A 30 3.58 -16.16 5.44
C ILE A 30 3.73 -17.30 6.45
N ASP A 31 4.77 -18.12 6.34
CA ASP A 31 4.99 -19.24 7.26
C ASP A 31 5.27 -18.73 8.69
N TYR A 32 6.00 -17.62 8.84
CA TYR A 32 6.21 -17.00 10.15
C TYR A 32 4.90 -16.46 10.75
N PHE A 33 4.02 -15.88 9.93
CA PHE A 33 2.70 -15.49 10.40
C PHE A 33 1.89 -16.69 10.89
N ILE A 34 1.89 -17.81 10.14
CA ILE A 34 1.19 -19.04 10.53
C ILE A 34 1.71 -19.55 11.87
N ASP A 35 3.03 -19.64 12.04
CA ASP A 35 3.65 -20.11 13.30
C ASP A 35 3.26 -19.27 14.53
N HIS A 36 3.11 -17.95 14.35
CA HIS A 36 2.68 -17.06 15.42
C HIS A 36 1.17 -17.15 15.67
N LEU A 37 0.37 -17.20 14.62
CA LEU A 37 -1.08 -17.27 14.70
C LEU A 37 -1.57 -18.59 15.29
N ASP A 38 -0.92 -19.71 14.96
CA ASP A 38 -1.22 -21.02 15.56
C ASP A 38 -0.96 -21.03 17.08
N LYS A 39 0.03 -20.28 17.55
CA LYS A 39 0.29 -20.11 18.99
C LYS A 39 -0.73 -19.20 19.67
N ILE A 40 -1.24 -18.18 18.96
CA ILE A 40 -2.27 -17.25 19.47
C ILE A 40 -3.62 -17.95 19.50
N GLY A 41 -3.93 -18.75 18.48
CA GLY A 41 -5.25 -19.33 18.26
C GLY A 41 -6.32 -18.31 17.87
N PRO A 42 -7.56 -18.76 17.59
CA PRO A 42 -8.69 -17.87 17.30
C PRO A 42 -8.96 -16.90 18.46
N CYS A 43 -9.14 -15.62 18.14
CA CYS A 43 -9.36 -14.57 19.15
C CYS A 43 -10.29 -13.47 18.61
N ASN A 44 -10.83 -12.64 19.49
CA ASN A 44 -11.74 -11.56 19.09
C ASN A 44 -11.03 -10.48 18.29
N LYS A 45 -9.79 -10.12 18.66
CA LYS A 45 -9.07 -9.00 18.06
C LYS A 45 -7.58 -9.26 17.94
N ILE A 46 -7.04 -8.97 16.76
CA ILE A 46 -5.60 -8.88 16.50
C ILE A 46 -5.26 -7.45 16.12
N SER A 47 -4.20 -6.90 16.72
CA SER A 47 -3.61 -5.62 16.32
C SER A 47 -2.23 -5.89 15.74
N LEU A 48 -2.08 -5.58 14.45
CA LEU A 48 -0.82 -5.68 13.73
C LEU A 48 -0.08 -4.34 13.83
N VAL A 49 1.03 -4.30 14.54
CA VAL A 49 1.96 -3.16 14.49
C VAL A 49 2.75 -3.27 13.19
N LEU A 50 2.56 -2.31 12.29
CA LEU A 50 3.07 -2.35 10.94
C LEU A 50 4.00 -1.16 10.66
N TYR A 51 5.25 -1.48 10.31
CA TYR A 51 6.22 -0.52 9.78
C TYR A 51 6.82 -1.05 8.49
N THR A 52 6.57 -0.34 7.36
CA THR A 52 7.03 -0.80 6.05
C THR A 52 7.02 0.31 5.00
N ARG A 53 7.92 0.21 4.01
CA ARG A 53 7.83 0.96 2.75
C ARG A 53 6.96 0.27 1.69
N GLY A 54 6.59 -0.99 1.91
CA GLY A 54 5.80 -1.76 0.97
C GLY A 54 6.47 -3.04 0.51
N GLY A 55 6.15 -3.50 -0.69
CA GLY A 55 6.66 -4.72 -1.29
C GLY A 55 5.59 -5.42 -2.15
N ASP A 56 5.54 -6.74 -2.09
CA ASP A 56 4.60 -7.55 -2.88
C ASP A 56 3.15 -7.34 -2.43
N THR A 57 2.29 -6.95 -3.37
CA THR A 57 0.88 -6.65 -3.12
C THR A 57 0.04 -7.90 -2.87
N SER A 58 0.40 -9.02 -3.49
CA SER A 58 -0.28 -10.31 -3.30
C SER A 58 0.04 -10.88 -1.93
N ALA A 59 1.31 -10.76 -1.48
CA ALA A 59 1.70 -11.12 -0.12
C ALA A 59 0.97 -10.27 0.93
N ALA A 60 0.85 -8.96 0.72
CA ALA A 60 0.09 -8.07 1.60
C ALA A 60 -1.38 -8.51 1.74
N ARG A 61 -2.04 -8.84 0.61
CA ARG A 61 -3.41 -9.38 0.62
C ARG A 61 -3.49 -10.71 1.37
N ASN A 62 -2.53 -11.60 1.15
CA ASN A 62 -2.49 -12.91 1.81
C ASN A 62 -2.32 -12.77 3.32
N ILE A 63 -1.47 -11.84 3.80
CA ILE A 63 -1.31 -11.52 5.22
C ILE A 63 -2.66 -11.09 5.82
N VAL A 64 -3.38 -10.17 5.18
CA VAL A 64 -4.70 -9.72 5.66
C VAL A 64 -5.68 -10.88 5.72
N ASN A 65 -5.78 -11.68 4.66
CA ASN A 65 -6.68 -12.82 4.62
C ASN A 65 -6.35 -13.85 5.72
N LEU A 66 -5.06 -14.13 5.93
CA LEU A 66 -4.59 -15.04 6.96
C LEU A 66 -4.96 -14.53 8.36
N LEU A 67 -4.65 -13.25 8.69
CA LEU A 67 -5.00 -12.64 9.97
C LEU A 67 -6.51 -12.73 10.25
N ARG A 68 -7.34 -12.51 9.23
CA ARG A 68 -8.80 -12.59 9.35
C ARG A 68 -9.35 -13.99 9.57
N MET A 69 -8.57 -15.04 9.30
CA MET A 69 -8.96 -16.41 9.68
C MET A 69 -8.86 -16.65 11.20
N TYR A 70 -8.11 -15.82 11.92
CA TYR A 70 -7.84 -15.97 13.35
C TYR A 70 -8.54 -14.93 14.23
N CYS A 71 -9.13 -13.86 13.65
CA CYS A 71 -9.80 -12.83 14.45
C CYS A 71 -11.07 -12.27 13.80
N ASP A 72 -12.02 -11.85 14.65
CA ASP A 72 -13.22 -11.14 14.21
C ASP A 72 -12.91 -9.70 13.84
N THR A 73 -11.99 -9.06 14.56
CA THR A 73 -11.58 -7.68 14.35
C THR A 73 -10.08 -7.59 14.08
N LEU A 74 -9.71 -7.08 12.92
CA LEU A 74 -8.34 -6.75 12.59
C LEU A 74 -8.11 -5.23 12.75
N GLN A 75 -7.15 -4.86 13.57
CA GLN A 75 -6.65 -3.49 13.72
C GLN A 75 -5.22 -3.42 13.18
N VAL A 76 -4.88 -2.34 12.49
CA VAL A 76 -3.50 -2.03 12.10
C VAL A 76 -3.02 -0.81 12.88
N ILE A 77 -1.87 -0.93 13.54
CA ILE A 77 -1.22 0.15 14.27
C ILE A 77 0.00 0.61 13.46
N VAL A 78 -0.02 1.88 13.01
CA VAL A 78 1.07 2.46 12.23
C VAL A 78 1.86 3.44 13.12
N PRO A 79 3.07 3.06 13.58
CA PRO A 79 3.91 3.92 14.40
C PRO A 79 4.51 5.08 13.60
N HIS A 80 4.90 4.86 12.33
CA HIS A 80 5.53 5.88 11.49
C HIS A 80 5.10 5.77 10.03
N LYS A 81 5.35 4.67 9.32
CA LYS A 81 5.00 4.50 7.91
C LYS A 81 4.44 3.12 7.60
N ALA A 82 3.42 3.09 6.76
CA ALA A 82 2.89 1.88 6.12
C ALA A 82 2.53 2.24 4.67
N HIS A 83 3.53 2.26 3.78
CA HIS A 83 3.40 2.76 2.42
C HIS A 83 3.15 1.63 1.42
N SER A 84 2.58 1.95 0.24
CA SER A 84 2.33 1.02 -0.85
C SER A 84 1.57 -0.23 -0.35
N SER A 85 2.16 -1.42 -0.42
CA SER A 85 1.57 -2.66 0.10
C SER A 85 1.25 -2.62 1.61
N GLY A 86 1.90 -1.74 2.39
CA GLY A 86 1.53 -1.46 3.78
C GLY A 86 0.19 -0.72 3.87
N THR A 87 -0.11 0.17 2.93
CA THR A 87 -1.43 0.79 2.80
C THR A 87 -2.49 -0.26 2.44
N ILE A 88 -2.17 -1.22 1.56
CA ILE A 88 -3.07 -2.35 1.22
C ILE A 88 -3.43 -3.16 2.47
N ILE A 89 -2.44 -3.49 3.32
CA ILE A 89 -2.72 -4.15 4.61
C ILE A 89 -3.63 -3.28 5.48
N SER A 90 -3.37 -1.97 5.54
CA SER A 90 -4.16 -1.02 6.33
C SER A 90 -5.60 -0.90 5.83
N LEU A 91 -5.84 -0.94 4.51
CA LEU A 91 -7.19 -0.99 3.94
C LEU A 91 -7.96 -2.25 4.36
N GLY A 92 -7.25 -3.35 4.54
CA GLY A 92 -7.84 -4.62 4.96
C GLY A 92 -8.23 -4.71 6.43
N ALA A 93 -7.86 -3.74 7.27
CA ALA A 93 -8.23 -3.68 8.68
C ALA A 93 -9.67 -3.18 8.89
N ASN A 94 -10.23 -3.43 10.05
CA ASN A 94 -11.49 -2.79 10.49
C ASN A 94 -11.24 -1.35 10.92
N GLU A 95 -10.08 -1.08 11.51
CA GLU A 95 -9.64 0.26 11.90
C GLU A 95 -8.10 0.38 11.83
N VAL A 96 -7.62 1.60 11.64
CA VAL A 96 -6.19 1.91 11.61
C VAL A 96 -5.87 2.90 12.72
N VAL A 97 -4.95 2.56 13.61
CA VAL A 97 -4.42 3.48 14.61
C VAL A 97 -3.16 4.14 14.06
N MET A 98 -3.20 5.45 13.89
CA MET A 98 -2.06 6.20 13.37
C MET A 98 -1.52 7.16 14.41
N THR A 99 -0.22 7.11 14.70
CA THR A 99 0.44 8.08 15.57
C THR A 99 0.47 9.48 14.92
N LYS A 100 1.02 10.48 15.60
CA LYS A 100 1.11 11.85 15.05
C LYS A 100 2.05 11.98 13.84
N GLN A 101 3.05 11.10 13.76
CA GLN A 101 4.04 11.04 12.67
C GLN A 101 3.72 9.96 11.63
N ALA A 102 2.66 9.18 11.85
CA ALA A 102 2.32 8.09 10.95
C ALA A 102 1.83 8.58 9.60
N THR A 103 2.23 7.87 8.55
CA THR A 103 1.80 8.10 7.18
C THR A 103 1.43 6.80 6.48
N LEU A 104 0.43 6.88 5.62
CA LEU A 104 0.17 5.92 4.56
C LEU A 104 0.72 6.47 3.25
N GLY A 105 0.71 5.69 2.19
CA GLY A 105 1.12 6.11 0.85
C GLY A 105 0.17 5.59 -0.23
N PRO A 106 0.34 6.04 -1.49
CA PRO A 106 -0.34 5.49 -2.64
C PRO A 106 -0.08 3.99 -2.80
N ILE A 107 -0.96 3.34 -3.56
CA ILE A 107 -0.86 1.91 -3.86
C ILE A 107 -0.65 1.65 -5.36
N ASP A 108 -0.18 2.65 -6.10
CA ASP A 108 0.14 2.54 -7.51
C ASP A 108 1.28 1.54 -7.75
N PRO A 109 1.15 0.63 -8.72
CA PRO A 109 2.18 -0.36 -8.97
C PRO A 109 3.35 0.21 -9.77
N SER A 110 4.56 -0.20 -9.39
CA SER A 110 5.75 -0.11 -10.23
C SER A 110 6.17 -1.51 -10.65
N LEU A 111 6.44 -1.71 -11.94
CA LEU A 111 6.81 -3.01 -12.49
C LEU A 111 8.33 -3.16 -12.58
N HIS A 112 8.80 -4.33 -12.17
CA HIS A 112 10.18 -4.78 -12.31
C HIS A 112 10.19 -6.09 -13.09
N THR A 113 10.37 -6.02 -14.41
CA THR A 113 10.43 -7.19 -15.29
C THR A 113 11.73 -7.19 -16.09
N ALA A 114 12.14 -8.33 -16.61
CA ALA A 114 13.32 -8.44 -17.48
C ALA A 114 13.21 -7.63 -18.78
N LEU A 115 12.01 -7.17 -19.14
CA LEU A 115 11.73 -6.35 -20.32
C LEU A 115 11.66 -4.85 -20.02
N ASN A 116 11.91 -4.44 -18.78
CA ASN A 116 11.98 -3.02 -18.44
C ASN A 116 13.17 -2.33 -19.14
N PRO A 117 13.05 -1.03 -19.42
CA PRO A 117 14.16 -0.26 -20.00
C PRO A 117 15.44 -0.37 -19.16
N GLN A 118 16.56 -0.56 -19.83
CA GLN A 118 17.86 -0.65 -19.17
C GLN A 118 18.52 0.75 -19.12
N VAL A 119 19.03 1.11 -17.95
CA VAL A 119 19.80 2.35 -17.79
C VAL A 119 21.30 2.11 -18.01
N PRO A 120 22.12 3.17 -18.18
CA PRO A 120 23.54 3.03 -18.59
C PRO A 120 24.40 2.16 -17.67
N ASP A 121 24.06 2.01 -16.40
CA ASP A 121 24.78 1.14 -15.43
C ASP A 121 24.37 -0.34 -15.53
N GLY A 122 23.47 -0.68 -16.45
CA GLY A 122 22.96 -2.03 -16.67
C GLY A 122 21.78 -2.42 -15.78
N SER A 123 21.36 -1.59 -14.84
CA SER A 123 20.16 -1.84 -14.04
C SER A 123 18.88 -1.59 -14.85
N LEU A 124 17.78 -2.19 -14.40
CA LEU A 124 16.48 -2.03 -15.05
C LEU A 124 15.72 -0.86 -14.43
N PHE A 125 15.22 0.05 -15.26
CA PHE A 125 14.41 1.17 -14.81
C PHE A 125 12.99 0.70 -14.51
N PRO A 126 12.45 0.92 -13.28
CA PRO A 126 11.09 0.55 -12.96
C PRO A 126 10.08 1.37 -13.78
N VAL A 127 9.10 0.71 -14.38
CA VAL A 127 8.03 1.38 -15.12
C VAL A 127 6.81 1.49 -14.23
N SER A 128 6.47 2.72 -13.82
CA SER A 128 5.27 2.96 -13.03
C SER A 128 4.06 3.23 -13.93
N VAL A 129 2.89 2.82 -13.47
CA VAL A 129 1.60 3.12 -14.11
C VAL A 129 1.41 4.62 -14.28
N GLU A 130 1.76 5.38 -13.23
CA GLU A 130 1.57 6.83 -13.23
C GLU A 130 2.52 7.54 -14.21
N ALA A 131 3.75 7.05 -14.42
CA ALA A 131 4.65 7.62 -15.43
C ALA A 131 4.10 7.43 -16.84
N VAL A 132 3.59 6.24 -17.16
CA VAL A 132 2.97 5.96 -18.47
C VAL A 132 1.71 6.81 -18.68
N LYS A 133 0.86 6.91 -17.67
CA LYS A 133 -0.35 7.73 -17.69
C LYS A 133 0.00 9.21 -17.84
N GLY A 134 0.93 9.71 -17.03
CA GLY A 134 1.38 11.10 -17.03
C GLY A 134 1.93 11.54 -18.38
N TYR A 135 2.66 10.69 -19.08
CA TYR A 135 3.14 10.98 -20.44
C TYR A 135 2.00 11.22 -21.44
N LEU A 136 0.96 10.39 -21.40
CA LEU A 136 -0.21 10.55 -22.27
C LEU A 136 -1.09 11.74 -21.85
N GLU A 137 -1.23 11.99 -20.57
CA GLU A 137 -1.98 13.14 -20.03
C GLU A 137 -1.27 14.47 -20.34
N PHE A 138 0.06 14.51 -20.25
CA PHE A 138 0.84 15.68 -20.66
C PHE A 138 0.56 16.04 -22.11
N ALA A 139 0.56 15.06 -23.01
CA ALA A 139 0.26 15.30 -24.42
C ALA A 139 -1.16 15.89 -24.61
N LYS A 140 -2.15 15.37 -23.90
CA LYS A 140 -3.55 15.81 -24.02
C LYS A 140 -3.79 17.17 -23.37
N ASN A 141 -3.33 17.35 -22.13
CA ASN A 141 -3.72 18.47 -21.28
C ASN A 141 -2.83 19.71 -21.52
N GLU A 142 -1.51 19.50 -21.71
CA GLU A 142 -0.57 20.61 -21.85
C GLU A 142 -0.30 20.97 -23.34
N LEU A 143 -0.26 19.96 -24.21
CA LEU A 143 -0.01 20.17 -25.63
C LEU A 143 -1.29 20.21 -26.48
N SER A 144 -2.46 19.98 -25.87
CA SER A 144 -3.76 19.95 -26.53
C SER A 144 -3.86 18.95 -27.71
N ILE A 145 -3.09 17.85 -27.62
CA ILE A 145 -3.11 16.77 -28.62
C ILE A 145 -4.25 15.82 -28.29
N THR A 146 -5.34 15.90 -29.03
CA THR A 146 -6.56 15.11 -28.74
C THR A 146 -6.99 14.19 -29.88
N ASP A 147 -6.42 14.34 -31.06
CA ASP A 147 -6.74 13.49 -32.20
C ASP A 147 -6.07 12.12 -32.10
N ASN A 148 -6.80 11.10 -32.57
CA ASN A 148 -6.36 9.71 -32.44
C ASN A 148 -5.07 9.39 -33.20
N ALA A 149 -4.79 10.04 -34.33
CA ALA A 149 -3.58 9.76 -35.12
C ALA A 149 -2.33 10.26 -34.39
N SER A 150 -2.35 11.47 -33.84
CA SER A 150 -1.26 12.02 -33.04
C SER A 150 -1.06 11.24 -31.74
N LEU A 151 -2.14 10.84 -31.05
CA LEU A 151 -2.06 10.01 -29.85
C LEU A 151 -1.47 8.62 -30.15
N ALA A 152 -1.82 8.01 -31.30
CA ALA A 152 -1.23 6.75 -31.73
C ALA A 152 0.26 6.89 -31.98
N SER A 153 0.70 7.97 -32.64
CA SER A 153 2.12 8.26 -32.88
C SER A 153 2.90 8.47 -31.59
N ILE A 154 2.30 9.15 -30.59
CA ILE A 154 2.91 9.32 -29.26
C ILE A 154 3.04 7.97 -28.56
N PHE A 155 2.01 7.11 -28.65
CA PHE A 155 2.06 5.77 -28.08
C PHE A 155 3.10 4.86 -28.78
N GLU A 156 3.24 4.96 -30.10
CA GLU A 156 4.31 4.28 -30.84
C GLU A 156 5.69 4.69 -30.34
N LYS A 157 5.91 6.01 -30.13
CA LYS A 157 7.17 6.50 -29.56
C LYS A 157 7.43 6.01 -28.14
N LEU A 158 6.42 5.92 -27.31
CA LEU A 158 6.56 5.30 -25.99
C LEU A 158 7.00 3.83 -26.11
N SER A 159 6.44 3.10 -27.07
CA SER A 159 6.74 1.69 -27.33
C SER A 159 8.16 1.44 -27.86
N ASP A 160 8.82 2.45 -28.41
CA ASP A 160 10.25 2.38 -28.78
C ASP A 160 11.16 2.29 -27.52
N PHE A 161 10.72 2.81 -26.38
CA PHE A 161 11.49 2.88 -25.13
C PHE A 161 10.99 1.89 -24.06
N VAL A 162 9.68 1.64 -24.02
CA VAL A 162 9.07 0.72 -23.07
C VAL A 162 8.44 -0.43 -23.85
N HIS A 163 8.93 -1.65 -23.60
CA HIS A 163 8.46 -2.83 -24.34
C HIS A 163 6.92 -2.96 -24.24
N PRO A 164 6.20 -3.22 -25.35
CA PRO A 164 4.73 -3.29 -25.35
C PRO A 164 4.12 -4.27 -24.35
N LEU A 165 4.79 -5.40 -24.05
CA LEU A 165 4.35 -6.32 -23.01
C LEU A 165 4.41 -5.71 -21.62
N VAL A 166 5.40 -4.86 -21.33
CA VAL A 166 5.48 -4.12 -20.06
C VAL A 166 4.32 -3.14 -19.95
N LEU A 167 3.96 -2.43 -21.02
CA LEU A 167 2.78 -1.55 -21.03
C LEU A 167 1.48 -2.32 -20.75
N GLY A 168 1.35 -3.52 -21.31
CA GLY A 168 0.24 -4.43 -21.03
C GLY A 168 0.21 -4.88 -19.56
N GLU A 169 1.35 -5.22 -18.99
CA GLU A 169 1.49 -5.57 -17.57
C GLU A 169 1.16 -4.39 -16.65
N VAL A 170 1.61 -3.17 -16.98
CA VAL A 170 1.25 -1.94 -16.28
C VAL A 170 -0.27 -1.78 -16.16
N TYR A 171 -0.99 -1.94 -17.26
CA TYR A 171 -2.45 -1.86 -17.28
C TYR A 171 -3.11 -2.93 -16.40
N ARG A 172 -2.65 -4.18 -16.51
CA ARG A 172 -3.18 -5.30 -15.73
C ARG A 172 -2.91 -5.17 -14.25
N SER A 173 -1.71 -4.74 -13.86
CA SER A 173 -1.33 -4.53 -12.46
C SER A 173 -2.20 -3.47 -11.80
N LYS A 174 -2.50 -2.38 -12.52
CA LYS A 174 -3.43 -1.35 -12.03
C LYS A 174 -4.81 -1.93 -11.73
N ALA A 175 -5.40 -2.65 -12.70
CA ALA A 175 -6.72 -3.27 -12.52
C ALA A 175 -6.73 -4.28 -11.36
N GLN A 176 -5.67 -5.07 -11.21
CA GLN A 176 -5.52 -6.02 -10.12
C GLN A 176 -5.48 -5.34 -8.75
N ILE A 177 -4.69 -4.27 -8.60
CA ILE A 177 -4.59 -3.53 -7.33
C ILE A 177 -5.91 -2.85 -6.98
N GLN A 178 -6.60 -2.25 -7.96
CA GLN A 178 -7.93 -1.68 -7.74
C GLN A 178 -8.91 -2.73 -7.22
N MET A 179 -8.98 -3.90 -7.87
CA MET A 179 -9.84 -4.99 -7.44
C MET A 179 -9.48 -5.49 -6.02
N MET A 180 -8.20 -5.63 -5.70
CA MET A 180 -7.77 -6.02 -4.35
C MET A 180 -8.15 -4.98 -3.30
N ALA A 181 -7.92 -3.70 -3.57
CA ALA A 181 -8.29 -2.62 -2.68
C ALA A 181 -9.80 -2.56 -2.43
N GLU A 182 -10.62 -2.77 -3.47
CA GLU A 182 -12.09 -2.85 -3.36
C GLU A 182 -12.55 -4.01 -2.45
N GLN A 183 -11.90 -5.16 -2.57
CA GLN A 183 -12.21 -6.32 -1.71
C GLN A 183 -11.80 -6.09 -0.26
N LEU A 184 -10.67 -5.46 -0.02
CA LEU A 184 -10.11 -5.30 1.32
C LEU A 184 -10.81 -4.19 2.12
N ILE A 185 -11.10 -3.05 1.49
CA ILE A 185 -11.65 -1.87 2.18
C ILE A 185 -13.09 -2.05 2.69
N GLN A 186 -13.81 -3.09 2.24
CA GLN A 186 -15.24 -3.26 2.54
C GLN A 186 -15.55 -3.39 4.05
N ASN A 187 -14.61 -3.84 4.85
CA ASN A 187 -14.76 -3.94 6.31
C ASN A 187 -14.52 -2.62 7.05
N GLN A 188 -13.97 -1.62 6.36
CA GLN A 188 -13.64 -0.32 6.92
C GLN A 188 -14.58 0.78 6.44
N VAL A 189 -15.05 0.70 5.21
CA VAL A 189 -15.90 1.70 4.56
C VAL A 189 -17.09 0.99 3.92
N ALA A 190 -18.31 1.31 4.34
CA ALA A 190 -19.53 0.69 3.80
C ALA A 190 -20.03 1.36 2.51
N ASP A 191 -19.90 2.70 2.40
CA ASP A 191 -20.41 3.50 1.28
C ASP A 191 -19.64 3.20 -0.03
N PRO A 192 -20.33 2.73 -1.11
CA PRO A 192 -19.66 2.39 -2.37
C PRO A 192 -19.05 3.60 -3.09
N ASP A 193 -19.66 4.78 -3.02
CA ASP A 193 -19.13 5.98 -3.67
C ASP A 193 -17.86 6.47 -2.98
N LYS A 194 -17.86 6.40 -1.65
CA LYS A 194 -16.69 6.70 -0.84
C LYS A 194 -15.55 5.72 -1.12
N LYS A 195 -15.84 4.41 -1.22
CA LYS A 195 -14.84 3.40 -1.60
C LYS A 195 -14.18 3.75 -2.94
N ARG A 196 -15.00 4.04 -3.97
CA ARG A 196 -14.48 4.40 -5.29
C ARG A 196 -13.56 5.60 -5.25
N LYS A 197 -13.92 6.66 -4.50
CA LYS A 197 -13.09 7.87 -4.36
C LYS A 197 -11.76 7.56 -3.66
N ILE A 198 -11.80 6.81 -2.57
CA ILE A 198 -10.57 6.41 -1.84
C ILE A 198 -9.63 5.63 -2.76
N ILE A 199 -10.15 4.63 -3.46
CA ILE A 199 -9.36 3.76 -4.33
C ILE A 199 -8.81 4.53 -5.53
N ALA A 200 -9.61 5.40 -6.15
CA ALA A 200 -9.16 6.26 -7.24
C ALA A 200 -8.01 7.18 -6.79
N PHE A 201 -8.14 7.79 -5.61
CA PHE A 201 -7.08 8.61 -5.03
C PHE A 201 -5.80 7.80 -4.79
N LEU A 202 -5.90 6.67 -4.10
CA LEU A 202 -4.74 5.84 -3.75
C LEU A 202 -4.04 5.21 -4.97
N CYS A 203 -4.79 4.90 -6.03
CA CYS A 203 -4.26 4.23 -7.23
C CYS A 203 -3.79 5.19 -8.32
N SER A 204 -4.21 6.47 -8.34
CA SER A 204 -4.02 7.30 -9.54
C SER A 204 -4.04 8.81 -9.32
N GLU A 205 -4.67 9.32 -8.27
CA GLU A 205 -4.90 10.77 -8.13
C GLU A 205 -3.96 11.44 -7.14
N SER A 206 -3.14 10.66 -6.44
CA SER A 206 -2.14 11.19 -5.50
C SER A 206 -0.99 11.94 -6.19
N GLY A 207 -0.85 11.78 -7.50
CA GLY A 207 0.12 12.51 -8.34
C GLY A 207 1.57 12.04 -8.24
N SER A 208 1.95 11.33 -7.19
CA SER A 208 3.29 10.79 -6.99
C SER A 208 3.27 9.57 -6.08
N HIS A 209 4.11 8.57 -6.39
CA HIS A 209 4.32 7.41 -5.51
C HIS A 209 4.91 7.80 -4.14
N ASP A 210 5.63 8.91 -4.08
CA ASP A 210 6.22 9.44 -2.83
C ASP A 210 5.24 10.31 -2.01
N TYR A 211 3.99 10.44 -2.46
CA TYR A 211 2.98 11.19 -1.71
C TYR A 211 2.73 10.54 -0.36
N THR A 212 2.67 11.33 0.69
CA THR A 212 2.48 10.85 2.06
C THR A 212 1.15 11.32 2.62
N ILE A 213 0.29 10.39 2.96
CA ILE A 213 -1.04 10.61 3.52
C ILE A 213 -0.93 10.61 5.04
N ASN A 214 -1.04 11.77 5.66
CA ASN A 214 -1.00 11.89 7.11
C ASN A 214 -2.33 11.45 7.77
N ARG A 215 -2.31 11.29 9.10
CA ARG A 215 -3.48 10.81 9.84
C ARG A 215 -4.75 11.64 9.61
N ARG A 216 -4.65 12.99 9.56
CA ARG A 216 -5.82 13.87 9.39
C ARG A 216 -6.42 13.73 7.99
N GLU A 217 -5.58 13.67 6.99
CA GLU A 217 -5.95 13.45 5.61
C GLU A 217 -6.64 12.08 5.44
N ALA A 218 -6.00 11.01 5.95
CA ALA A 218 -6.58 9.66 5.92
C ALA A 218 -7.97 9.61 6.57
N GLN A 219 -8.15 10.30 7.70
CA GLN A 219 -9.40 10.30 8.46
C GLN A 219 -10.46 11.24 7.85
N ASN A 220 -10.10 12.51 7.57
CA ASN A 220 -11.07 13.54 7.28
C ASN A 220 -11.33 13.73 5.78
N GLU A 221 -10.31 13.56 4.94
CA GLU A 221 -10.41 13.78 3.50
C GLU A 221 -10.72 12.47 2.77
N LEU A 222 -9.93 11.42 3.02
CA LEU A 222 -10.22 10.12 2.46
C LEU A 222 -11.36 9.41 3.22
N GLY A 223 -11.49 9.67 4.51
CA GLY A 223 -12.54 9.10 5.35
C GLY A 223 -12.36 7.63 5.67
N LEU A 224 -11.12 7.18 5.78
CA LEU A 224 -10.78 5.89 6.34
C LEU A 224 -11.13 5.83 7.84
N ASN A 225 -11.37 4.63 8.37
CA ASN A 225 -11.63 4.46 9.81
C ASN A 225 -10.31 4.56 10.59
N VAL A 226 -9.77 5.76 10.67
CA VAL A 226 -8.52 6.04 11.36
C VAL A 226 -8.77 6.58 12.76
N LYS A 227 -8.03 6.04 13.74
CA LYS A 227 -8.09 6.43 15.14
C LYS A 227 -6.77 7.06 15.60
N LYS A 228 -6.90 8.05 16.47
CA LYS A 228 -5.77 8.58 17.22
C LYS A 228 -5.53 7.70 18.44
N PRO A 229 -4.29 7.25 18.73
CA PRO A 229 -4.01 6.53 19.98
C PRO A 229 -4.22 7.45 21.19
N SER A 230 -4.61 6.87 22.33
CA SER A 230 -4.58 7.56 23.62
C SER A 230 -3.13 7.98 23.98
N PRO A 231 -2.92 8.90 24.94
CA PRO A 231 -1.56 9.22 25.39
C PRO A 231 -0.78 7.99 25.86
N GLU A 232 -1.40 7.10 26.61
CA GLU A 232 -0.80 5.86 27.09
C GLU A 232 -0.44 4.91 25.92
N GLN A 233 -1.38 4.69 25.00
CA GLN A 233 -1.13 3.88 23.79
C GLN A 233 0.01 4.48 22.95
N TYR A 234 0.03 5.81 22.82
CA TYR A 234 1.10 6.48 22.06
C TYR A 234 2.48 6.24 22.68
N GLU A 235 2.62 6.35 24.00
CA GLU A 235 3.90 6.10 24.67
C GLU A 235 4.37 4.66 24.51
N LEU A 236 3.46 3.68 24.58
CA LEU A 236 3.78 2.28 24.35
C LEU A 236 4.20 1.99 22.88
N ILE A 237 3.46 2.57 21.92
CA ILE A 237 3.82 2.45 20.50
C ILE A 237 5.18 3.10 20.24
N LYS A 238 5.42 4.29 20.82
CA LYS A 238 6.67 5.02 20.66
C LYS A 238 7.84 4.23 21.23
N LYS A 239 7.70 3.67 22.41
CA LYS A 239 8.72 2.83 23.04
C LYS A 239 9.08 1.64 22.15
N LEU A 240 8.08 0.92 21.62
CA LEU A 240 8.33 -0.16 20.67
C LEU A 240 9.05 0.34 19.40
N TYR A 241 8.63 1.51 18.89
CA TYR A 241 9.22 2.08 17.68
C TYR A 241 10.66 2.55 17.89
N ASP A 242 11.00 3.07 19.07
CA ASP A 242 12.35 3.52 19.40
C ASP A 242 13.35 2.32 19.53
N ASP A 243 12.84 1.09 19.72
CA ASP A 243 13.61 -0.16 19.77
C ASP A 243 13.84 -0.78 18.35
N ILE A 244 13.22 -0.26 17.29
CA ILE A 244 13.32 -0.70 15.88
C ILE A 244 14.38 0.13 15.13
#